data_72c168ab4cc8a2bf03d5302199f52705
#
_entry.id   72c168ab4cc8a2bf03d5302199f52705
#
_cell.length_a   1.000
_cell.length_b   1.000
_cell.length_c   1.000
_cell.angle_alpha   90.00
_cell.angle_beta   90.00
_cell.angle_gamma   90.00
#
_symmetry.space_group_name_H-M   'P 1'
#
loop_
_entity.id
_entity.type
_entity.pdbx_description
1 polymer ?
#
loop_
_entity_poly.entity_id
_entity_poly.type
_entity_poly.pdbx_seq_one_letter_code
_entity_poly.pdbx_strand_id
1 'polypeptide(L)'
;MPHLIELRKQGQSFWLDGLTRDMLENGELERRVHDQGLSGIACNSAMFYEALNSSTVYDDAIQSKASMQQPIDFMYWDLVTADVQQACDLLSPVYQRSKTNDGYVSLGVLPHLAHDADATLRQARHLWDRVRRPNLLVQVPGTRECMPVIEELLYLGINVNVTLLFSLQTYWETFQNYMQALERRLETGMTLKPVYAVASFFLSPVDEAVESVLRQRVSEKINSRHQAEQLLGQVAIANARFAYASFRALIASERWHRLEKKGAIPQRIAWGSSTFSTSQSSEFKYIESLIGPYTISLMQEVTADAFDDDGDVSASVQQQRKVARSTMDNLKKLGINFDTLNSIIMDECIKESIDLHDKTIRLLADRAAAMCNSDSVIGGSTRHYKP
;
A
#
# COMPACT_ATOMS: atom_id res chain seq x y z
N MET A 1 21.86 -17.39 1.28
CA MET A 1 20.98 -16.83 0.20
C MET A 1 20.24 -15.71 0.86
N PRO A 2 20.03 -14.56 0.22
CA PRO A 2 19.24 -13.47 0.82
C PRO A 2 17.87 -13.96 1.26
N HIS A 3 17.43 -13.63 2.47
CA HIS A 3 16.17 -14.08 3.05
C HIS A 3 14.95 -13.58 2.22
N LEU A 4 15.06 -12.39 1.63
CA LEU A 4 14.01 -11.84 0.75
C LEU A 4 13.76 -12.70 -0.50
N ILE A 5 14.82 -13.30 -1.09
CA ILE A 5 14.66 -14.25 -2.21
C ILE A 5 13.99 -15.54 -1.73
N GLU A 6 14.23 -15.95 -0.49
CA GLU A 6 13.63 -17.18 0.06
C GLU A 6 12.13 -17.06 0.29
N LEU A 7 11.59 -15.84 0.56
CA LEU A 7 10.15 -15.59 0.62
C LEU A 7 9.44 -16.08 -0.65
N ARG A 8 10.06 -15.88 -1.80
CA ARG A 8 9.51 -16.32 -3.09
C ARG A 8 9.36 -17.83 -3.18
N LYS A 9 10.26 -18.61 -2.55
CA LYS A 9 10.14 -20.07 -2.48
C LYS A 9 8.95 -20.52 -1.64
N GLN A 10 8.53 -19.70 -0.69
CA GLN A 10 7.31 -19.89 0.11
C GLN A 10 6.04 -19.39 -0.61
N GLY A 11 6.16 -18.85 -1.82
CA GLY A 11 5.05 -18.28 -2.60
C GLY A 11 4.62 -16.89 -2.16
N GLN A 12 5.47 -16.19 -1.38
CA GLN A 12 5.28 -14.80 -0.99
C GLN A 12 6.20 -13.91 -1.81
N SER A 13 5.68 -12.76 -2.28
CA SER A 13 6.47 -11.75 -2.96
C SER A 13 6.95 -10.69 -1.98
N PHE A 14 8.14 -10.17 -2.23
CA PHE A 14 8.64 -8.96 -1.56
C PHE A 14 8.29 -7.72 -2.41
N TRP A 15 7.60 -6.77 -1.81
CA TRP A 15 7.32 -5.44 -2.35
C TRP A 15 7.86 -4.36 -1.42
N LEU A 16 8.36 -3.28 -2.02
CA LEU A 16 8.84 -2.12 -1.28
C LEU A 16 7.68 -1.17 -0.95
N ASP A 17 7.62 -0.72 0.30
CA ASP A 17 6.70 0.33 0.73
C ASP A 17 7.38 1.69 0.65
N GLY A 18 7.21 2.33 -0.50
CA GLY A 18 7.77 3.63 -0.80
C GLY A 18 8.56 3.65 -2.10
N LEU A 19 8.57 4.80 -2.73
CA LEU A 19 9.34 5.10 -3.94
C LEU A 19 9.88 6.52 -3.83
N THR A 20 11.16 6.69 -4.07
CA THR A 20 11.79 8.01 -4.20
C THR A 20 12.53 8.11 -5.52
N ARG A 21 12.71 9.32 -6.02
CA ARG A 21 13.49 9.57 -7.23
C ARG A 21 14.96 9.18 -7.05
N ASP A 22 15.50 9.38 -5.84
CA ASP A 22 16.87 8.94 -5.53
C ASP A 22 17.07 7.46 -5.82
N MET A 23 16.12 6.59 -5.43
CA MET A 23 16.19 5.14 -5.69
C MET A 23 16.18 4.79 -7.19
N LEU A 24 15.52 5.61 -7.99
CA LEU A 24 15.47 5.43 -9.45
C LEU A 24 16.75 5.89 -10.13
N GLU A 25 17.32 7.04 -9.70
CA GLU A 25 18.46 7.67 -10.34
C GLU A 25 19.81 7.06 -9.93
N ASN A 26 19.93 6.56 -8.69
CA ASN A 26 21.16 5.94 -8.19
C ASN A 26 21.29 4.44 -8.50
N GLY A 27 20.28 3.83 -9.15
CA GLY A 27 20.29 2.41 -9.51
C GLY A 27 19.94 1.46 -8.35
N GLU A 28 19.54 1.99 -7.21
CA GLU A 28 19.19 1.19 -6.03
C GLU A 28 18.00 0.26 -6.29
N LEU A 29 16.96 0.78 -6.94
CA LEU A 29 15.78 0.00 -7.28
C LEU A 29 16.12 -1.17 -8.20
N GLU A 30 16.99 -0.95 -9.19
CA GLU A 30 17.45 -1.96 -10.14
C GLU A 30 18.27 -3.06 -9.43
N ARG A 31 19.15 -2.66 -8.50
CA ARG A 31 19.90 -3.55 -7.63
C ARG A 31 18.97 -4.43 -6.79
N ARG A 32 17.95 -3.86 -6.12
CA ARG A 32 16.99 -4.62 -5.30
C ARG A 32 16.18 -5.62 -6.13
N VAL A 33 15.81 -5.29 -7.35
CA VAL A 33 15.14 -6.23 -8.28
C VAL A 33 16.05 -7.41 -8.60
N HIS A 34 17.34 -7.16 -8.82
CA HIS A 34 18.30 -8.19 -9.21
C HIS A 34 18.77 -9.05 -8.02
N ASP A 35 19.18 -8.38 -6.94
CA ASP A 35 19.89 -9.03 -5.82
C ASP A 35 18.97 -9.52 -4.70
N GLN A 36 17.87 -8.82 -4.45
CA GLN A 36 16.93 -9.12 -3.36
C GLN A 36 15.58 -9.68 -3.85
N GLY A 37 15.36 -9.73 -5.16
CA GLY A 37 14.13 -10.27 -5.73
C GLY A 37 12.92 -9.36 -5.55
N LEU A 38 13.13 -8.05 -5.43
CA LEU A 38 12.06 -7.06 -5.39
C LEU A 38 11.13 -7.25 -6.59
N SER A 39 9.83 -7.35 -6.32
CA SER A 39 8.86 -7.71 -7.34
C SER A 39 7.64 -6.78 -7.42
N GLY A 40 7.64 -5.71 -6.65
CA GLY A 40 6.62 -4.67 -6.72
C GLY A 40 6.90 -3.52 -5.76
N ILE A 41 6.15 -2.43 -5.94
CA ILE A 41 6.28 -1.21 -5.13
C ILE A 41 4.89 -0.68 -4.82
N ALA A 42 4.65 -0.30 -3.57
CA ALA A 42 3.52 0.54 -3.20
C ALA A 42 4.04 1.96 -2.93
N CYS A 43 3.58 2.94 -3.72
CA CYS A 43 3.96 4.33 -3.51
C CYS A 43 3.34 4.83 -2.21
N ASN A 44 4.18 5.45 -1.40
CA ASN A 44 3.84 5.96 -0.09
C ASN A 44 4.04 7.47 -0.06
N SER A 45 3.01 8.21 0.31
CA SER A 45 3.07 9.69 0.37
C SER A 45 4.07 10.21 1.42
N ALA A 46 4.35 9.44 2.48
CA ALA A 46 5.34 9.82 3.48
C ALA A 46 6.75 9.81 2.90
N MET A 47 7.11 8.81 2.11
CA MET A 47 8.42 8.75 1.44
C MET A 47 8.61 9.90 0.46
N PHE A 48 7.56 10.27 -0.29
CA PHE A 48 7.62 11.42 -1.17
C PHE A 48 7.79 12.74 -0.40
N TYR A 49 7.08 12.90 0.72
CA TYR A 49 7.25 14.05 1.62
C TYR A 49 8.68 14.13 2.15
N GLU A 50 9.22 13.03 2.65
CA GLU A 50 10.59 12.97 3.19
C GLU A 50 11.63 13.28 2.09
N ALA A 51 11.47 12.76 0.89
CA ALA A 51 12.34 13.05 -0.23
C ALA A 51 12.28 14.53 -0.64
N LEU A 52 11.10 15.16 -0.62
CA LEU A 52 10.96 16.60 -0.81
C LEU A 52 11.60 17.39 0.33
N ASN A 53 11.55 16.92 1.57
CA ASN A 53 12.05 17.65 2.74
C ASN A 53 13.57 17.57 2.90
N SER A 54 14.17 16.43 2.56
CA SER A 54 15.57 16.11 2.88
C SER A 54 16.50 16.03 1.69
N SER A 55 15.99 15.93 0.44
CA SER A 55 16.78 15.75 -0.78
C SER A 55 16.58 16.89 -1.77
N THR A 56 17.57 17.11 -2.62
CA THR A 56 17.51 18.07 -3.73
C THR A 56 17.16 17.42 -5.08
N VAL A 57 16.88 16.13 -5.09
CA VAL A 57 16.63 15.33 -6.30
C VAL A 57 15.48 15.85 -7.18
N TYR A 58 14.54 16.58 -6.56
CA TYR A 58 13.40 17.19 -7.26
C TYR A 58 13.63 18.65 -7.69
N ASP A 59 14.73 19.29 -7.29
CA ASP A 59 14.93 20.75 -7.44
C ASP A 59 14.86 21.22 -8.88
N ASP A 60 15.60 20.59 -9.80
CA ASP A 60 15.58 20.95 -11.21
C ASP A 60 14.18 20.82 -11.83
N ALA A 61 13.47 19.76 -11.47
CA ALA A 61 12.11 19.54 -11.94
C ALA A 61 11.12 20.56 -11.37
N ILE A 62 11.26 20.92 -10.09
CA ILE A 62 10.43 21.95 -9.43
C ILE A 62 10.73 23.31 -10.04
N GLN A 63 12.00 23.70 -10.19
CA GLN A 63 12.42 24.97 -10.79
C GLN A 63 11.88 25.14 -12.22
N SER A 64 12.04 24.09 -13.05
CA SER A 64 11.51 24.09 -14.41
C SER A 64 10.01 24.34 -14.47
N LYS A 65 9.23 23.70 -13.59
CA LYS A 65 7.77 23.82 -13.54
C LYS A 65 7.33 25.17 -12.91
N ALA A 66 8.04 25.62 -11.89
CA ALA A 66 7.78 26.89 -11.24
C ALA A 66 8.03 28.08 -12.20
N SER A 67 9.09 28.04 -13.02
CA SER A 67 9.34 29.05 -14.05
C SER A 67 8.23 29.13 -15.12
N MET A 68 7.52 28.03 -15.35
CA MET A 68 6.34 27.96 -16.23
C MET A 68 5.04 28.36 -15.51
N GLN A 69 5.10 28.78 -14.25
CA GLN A 69 3.96 29.13 -13.41
C GLN A 69 2.91 27.98 -13.32
N GLN A 70 3.35 26.75 -13.31
CA GLN A 70 2.47 25.60 -13.25
C GLN A 70 1.77 25.55 -11.88
N PRO A 71 0.43 25.30 -11.81
CA PRO A 71 -0.26 25.12 -10.53
C PRO A 71 0.34 23.96 -9.72
N ILE A 72 0.42 24.13 -8.40
CA ILE A 72 1.10 23.17 -7.50
C ILE A 72 0.52 21.76 -7.59
N ASP A 73 -0.80 21.61 -7.69
CA ASP A 73 -1.45 20.30 -7.83
C ASP A 73 -1.01 19.58 -9.12
N PHE A 74 -0.87 20.32 -10.21
CA PHE A 74 -0.36 19.75 -11.47
C PHE A 74 1.11 19.38 -11.36
N MET A 75 1.91 20.22 -10.68
CA MET A 75 3.33 19.95 -10.42
C MET A 75 3.48 18.67 -9.58
N TYR A 76 2.71 18.52 -8.50
CA TYR A 76 2.69 17.32 -7.68
C TYR A 76 2.45 16.05 -8.53
N TRP A 77 1.38 16.05 -9.31
CA TRP A 77 1.05 14.88 -10.14
C TRP A 77 2.08 14.63 -11.24
N ASP A 78 2.70 15.66 -11.81
CA ASP A 78 3.76 15.50 -12.79
C ASP A 78 4.99 14.80 -12.19
N LEU A 79 5.40 15.21 -10.99
CA LEU A 79 6.54 14.61 -10.30
C LEU A 79 6.27 13.15 -9.94
N VAL A 80 5.16 12.89 -9.25
CA VAL A 80 4.80 11.55 -8.78
C VAL A 80 4.55 10.58 -9.94
N THR A 81 3.83 11.02 -10.99
CA THR A 81 3.53 10.13 -12.12
C THR A 81 4.75 9.84 -12.99
N ALA A 82 5.73 10.76 -13.08
CA ALA A 82 6.99 10.50 -13.76
C ALA A 82 7.81 9.41 -13.05
N ASP A 83 7.91 9.48 -11.73
CA ASP A 83 8.61 8.46 -10.94
C ASP A 83 7.92 7.10 -11.04
N VAL A 84 6.59 7.08 -10.96
CA VAL A 84 5.79 5.86 -11.13
C VAL A 84 5.94 5.23 -12.51
N GLN A 85 5.97 6.04 -13.58
CA GLN A 85 6.23 5.56 -14.93
C GLN A 85 7.60 4.89 -15.05
N GLN A 86 8.63 5.52 -14.51
CA GLN A 86 10.00 4.99 -14.52
C GLN A 86 10.08 3.68 -13.71
N ALA A 87 9.48 3.62 -12.53
CA ALA A 87 9.40 2.40 -11.73
C ALA A 87 8.63 1.28 -12.44
N CYS A 88 7.52 1.59 -13.11
CA CYS A 88 6.78 0.63 -13.92
C CYS A 88 7.64 0.06 -15.07
N ASP A 89 8.40 0.91 -15.75
CA ASP A 89 9.29 0.50 -16.83
C ASP A 89 10.40 -0.41 -16.31
N LEU A 90 10.99 -0.08 -15.16
CA LEU A 90 12.03 -0.88 -14.50
C LEU A 90 11.50 -2.25 -14.05
N LEU A 91 10.26 -2.32 -13.53
CA LEU A 91 9.63 -3.58 -13.12
C LEU A 91 8.97 -4.37 -14.27
N SER A 92 8.91 -3.80 -15.49
CA SER A 92 8.30 -4.47 -16.66
C SER A 92 8.89 -5.85 -16.95
N PRO A 93 10.22 -6.10 -16.85
CA PRO A 93 10.77 -7.44 -17.00
C PRO A 93 10.28 -8.45 -15.95
N VAL A 94 10.04 -8.00 -14.71
CA VAL A 94 9.46 -8.84 -13.64
C VAL A 94 8.01 -9.17 -13.99
N TYR A 95 7.23 -8.18 -14.40
CA TYR A 95 5.85 -8.33 -14.83
C TYR A 95 5.70 -9.36 -15.96
N GLN A 96 6.55 -9.27 -16.96
CA GLN A 96 6.52 -10.20 -18.10
C GLN A 96 6.93 -11.63 -17.69
N ARG A 97 8.05 -11.80 -16.96
CA ARG A 97 8.54 -13.10 -16.50
C ARG A 97 7.59 -13.81 -15.55
N SER A 98 6.90 -13.05 -14.70
CA SER A 98 5.89 -13.57 -13.76
C SER A 98 4.56 -13.90 -14.43
N LYS A 99 4.41 -13.64 -15.72
CA LYS A 99 3.13 -13.78 -16.47
C LYS A 99 2.02 -12.96 -15.81
N THR A 100 2.31 -11.72 -15.46
CA THR A 100 1.43 -10.75 -14.82
C THR A 100 1.03 -11.05 -13.37
N ASN A 101 1.76 -11.96 -12.68
CA ASN A 101 1.51 -12.23 -11.26
C ASN A 101 2.28 -11.29 -10.32
N ASP A 102 3.28 -10.57 -10.84
CA ASP A 102 4.14 -9.65 -10.10
C ASP A 102 4.67 -8.53 -11.02
N GLY A 103 5.51 -7.63 -10.52
CA GLY A 103 6.11 -6.54 -11.29
C GLY A 103 5.24 -5.29 -11.31
N TYR A 104 4.43 -5.08 -10.29
CA TYR A 104 3.50 -3.96 -10.21
C TYR A 104 4.05 -2.77 -9.44
N VAL A 105 3.58 -1.58 -9.82
CA VAL A 105 3.73 -0.34 -9.07
C VAL A 105 2.35 0.18 -8.71
N SER A 106 2.16 0.55 -7.45
CA SER A 106 0.86 0.94 -6.92
C SER A 106 0.85 2.43 -6.54
N LEU A 107 -0.08 3.22 -7.11
CA LEU A 107 -0.21 4.67 -6.91
C LEU A 107 -1.59 5.02 -6.38
N GLY A 108 -1.65 5.80 -5.28
CA GLY A 108 -2.90 6.16 -4.60
C GLY A 108 -3.67 7.30 -5.25
N VAL A 109 -5.01 7.24 -5.14
CA VAL A 109 -5.87 8.42 -5.27
C VAL A 109 -5.65 9.38 -4.10
N LEU A 110 -6.09 10.63 -4.22
CA LEU A 110 -6.00 11.60 -3.12
C LEU A 110 -6.78 11.10 -1.90
N PRO A 111 -6.20 11.18 -0.70
CA PRO A 111 -6.86 10.70 0.51
C PRO A 111 -8.15 11.47 0.85
N HIS A 112 -8.26 12.74 0.42
CA HIS A 112 -9.48 13.55 0.54
C HIS A 112 -10.71 12.94 -0.13
N LEU A 113 -10.52 12.02 -1.07
CA LEU A 113 -11.59 11.40 -1.84
C LEU A 113 -12.09 10.08 -1.22
N ALA A 114 -11.56 9.68 -0.07
CA ALA A 114 -11.83 8.37 0.53
C ALA A 114 -13.32 8.07 0.79
N HIS A 115 -14.15 9.11 0.92
CA HIS A 115 -15.59 9.00 1.11
C HIS A 115 -16.43 9.57 -0.06
N ASP A 116 -15.78 9.94 -1.18
CA ASP A 116 -16.45 10.41 -2.41
C ASP A 116 -16.22 9.40 -3.54
N ALA A 117 -17.21 8.53 -3.76
CA ALA A 117 -17.15 7.48 -4.76
C ALA A 117 -16.94 8.02 -6.19
N ASP A 118 -17.69 9.05 -6.57
CA ASP A 118 -17.64 9.60 -7.91
C ASP A 118 -16.30 10.29 -8.20
N ALA A 119 -15.80 11.07 -7.27
CA ALA A 119 -14.51 11.73 -7.40
C ALA A 119 -13.36 10.69 -7.40
N THR A 120 -13.42 9.67 -6.55
CA THR A 120 -12.46 8.56 -6.54
C THR A 120 -12.43 7.82 -7.88
N LEU A 121 -13.59 7.50 -8.45
CA LEU A 121 -13.66 6.83 -9.75
C LEU A 121 -13.05 7.68 -10.86
N ARG A 122 -13.39 8.98 -10.90
CA ARG A 122 -12.84 9.91 -11.90
C ARG A 122 -11.32 10.02 -11.78
N GLN A 123 -10.81 10.19 -10.57
CA GLN A 123 -9.37 10.33 -10.36
C GLN A 123 -8.61 9.03 -10.65
N ALA A 124 -9.13 7.88 -10.24
CA ALA A 124 -8.53 6.58 -10.53
C ALA A 124 -8.37 6.34 -12.03
N ARG A 125 -9.41 6.64 -12.82
CA ARG A 125 -9.36 6.58 -14.30
C ARG A 125 -8.33 7.56 -14.87
N HIS A 126 -8.30 8.79 -14.35
CA HIS A 126 -7.32 9.79 -14.77
C HIS A 126 -5.88 9.36 -14.51
N LEU A 127 -5.58 8.77 -13.34
CA LEU A 127 -4.25 8.25 -13.03
C LEU A 127 -3.87 7.09 -13.95
N TRP A 128 -4.79 6.18 -14.22
CA TRP A 128 -4.57 5.08 -15.16
C TRP A 128 -4.21 5.59 -16.56
N ASP A 129 -4.99 6.53 -17.08
CA ASP A 129 -4.78 7.13 -18.41
C ASP A 129 -3.51 7.97 -18.47
N ARG A 130 -3.08 8.55 -17.34
CA ARG A 130 -1.89 9.38 -17.26
C ARG A 130 -0.61 8.56 -17.21
N VAL A 131 -0.58 7.51 -16.37
CA VAL A 131 0.60 6.64 -16.22
C VAL A 131 0.79 5.74 -17.44
N ARG A 132 -0.28 5.20 -18.01
CA ARG A 132 -0.27 4.35 -19.23
C ARG A 132 0.72 3.20 -19.17
N ARG A 133 0.75 2.48 -18.05
CA ARG A 133 1.57 1.27 -17.89
C ARG A 133 0.69 0.10 -17.45
N PRO A 134 0.80 -1.08 -18.08
CA PRO A 134 -0.07 -2.22 -17.79
C PRO A 134 0.16 -2.80 -16.39
N ASN A 135 1.30 -2.53 -15.78
CA ASN A 135 1.67 -2.94 -14.44
C ASN A 135 1.46 -1.85 -13.38
N LEU A 136 0.64 -0.84 -13.68
CA LEU A 136 0.11 0.06 -12.66
C LEU A 136 -1.01 -0.64 -11.88
N LEU A 137 -1.06 -0.42 -10.58
CA LEU A 137 -2.22 -0.62 -9.70
C LEU A 137 -2.68 0.73 -9.17
N VAL A 138 -3.94 1.07 -9.34
CA VAL A 138 -4.48 2.27 -8.68
C VAL A 138 -4.88 1.89 -7.26
N GLN A 139 -4.33 2.59 -6.25
CA GLN A 139 -4.72 2.37 -4.85
C GLN A 139 -6.03 3.09 -4.57
N VAL A 140 -6.99 2.35 -4.04
CA VAL A 140 -8.30 2.84 -3.63
C VAL A 140 -8.55 2.40 -2.18
N PRO A 141 -8.96 3.30 -1.28
CA PRO A 141 -9.22 2.92 0.10
C PRO A 141 -10.42 1.98 0.21
N GLY A 142 -10.33 1.01 1.13
CA GLY A 142 -11.41 0.04 1.40
C GLY A 142 -12.56 0.62 2.23
N THR A 143 -12.94 1.87 1.98
CA THR A 143 -14.11 2.50 2.59
C THR A 143 -15.40 1.96 2.00
N ARG A 144 -16.49 2.10 2.73
CA ARG A 144 -17.81 1.64 2.27
C ARG A 144 -18.22 2.30 0.96
N GLU A 145 -17.94 3.58 0.81
CA GLU A 145 -18.25 4.40 -0.36
C GLU A 145 -17.44 3.95 -1.58
N CYS A 146 -16.20 3.48 -1.37
CA CYS A 146 -15.32 3.05 -2.45
C CYS A 146 -15.53 1.59 -2.89
N MET A 147 -16.28 0.76 -2.16
CA MET A 147 -16.52 -0.62 -2.58
C MET A 147 -17.14 -0.76 -3.99
N PRO A 148 -18.17 0.03 -4.38
CA PRO A 148 -18.68 0.01 -5.75
C PRO A 148 -17.67 0.53 -6.79
N VAL A 149 -16.80 1.48 -6.38
CA VAL A 149 -15.74 2.03 -7.24
C VAL A 149 -14.71 0.96 -7.59
N ILE A 150 -14.33 0.12 -6.61
CA ILE A 150 -13.40 -0.99 -6.81
C ILE A 150 -13.94 -1.97 -7.86
N GLU A 151 -15.21 -2.36 -7.75
CA GLU A 151 -15.86 -3.23 -8.74
C GLU A 151 -15.86 -2.59 -10.13
N GLU A 152 -16.25 -1.32 -10.25
CA GLU A 152 -16.33 -0.62 -11.53
C GLU A 152 -14.96 -0.47 -12.21
N LEU A 153 -13.91 -0.12 -11.45
CA LEU A 153 -12.55 -0.01 -11.98
C LEU A 153 -12.06 -1.35 -12.55
N LEU A 154 -12.26 -2.43 -11.80
CA LEU A 154 -11.88 -3.78 -12.22
C LEU A 154 -12.71 -4.24 -13.43
N TYR A 155 -14.00 -3.89 -13.49
CA TYR A 155 -14.83 -4.11 -14.68
C TYR A 155 -14.29 -3.37 -15.90
N LEU A 156 -13.82 -2.12 -15.74
CA LEU A 156 -13.20 -1.33 -16.81
C LEU A 156 -11.82 -1.86 -17.24
N GLY A 157 -11.23 -2.80 -16.48
CA GLY A 157 -9.91 -3.39 -16.75
C GLY A 157 -8.76 -2.59 -16.14
N ILE A 158 -9.06 -1.74 -15.18
CA ILE A 158 -8.07 -1.00 -14.38
C ILE A 158 -7.67 -1.88 -13.20
N ASN A 159 -6.37 -2.14 -13.04
CA ASN A 159 -5.87 -2.90 -11.90
C ASN A 159 -5.98 -2.08 -10.62
N VAL A 160 -6.38 -2.73 -9.53
CA VAL A 160 -6.64 -2.06 -8.25
C VAL A 160 -5.84 -2.68 -7.12
N ASN A 161 -5.25 -1.83 -6.28
CA ASN A 161 -4.80 -2.20 -4.94
C ASN A 161 -5.78 -1.59 -3.92
N VAL A 162 -6.56 -2.44 -3.26
CA VAL A 162 -7.47 -1.97 -2.20
C VAL A 162 -6.67 -1.81 -0.92
N THR A 163 -6.59 -0.59 -0.41
CA THR A 163 -5.79 -0.24 0.77
C THR A 163 -6.67 0.00 2.01
N LEU A 164 -6.02 0.21 3.15
CA LEU A 164 -6.69 0.44 4.44
C LEU A 164 -7.64 -0.69 4.83
N LEU A 165 -7.24 -1.94 4.58
CA LEU A 165 -7.99 -3.10 5.04
C LEU A 165 -7.49 -3.50 6.43
N PHE A 166 -8.41 -3.53 7.39
CA PHE A 166 -8.10 -3.82 8.80
C PHE A 166 -8.96 -4.99 9.35
N SER A 167 -9.96 -5.46 8.60
CA SER A 167 -10.86 -6.51 9.08
C SER A 167 -11.11 -7.61 8.06
N LEU A 168 -11.44 -8.80 8.58
CA LEU A 168 -11.89 -9.92 7.76
C LEU A 168 -13.12 -9.57 6.92
N GLN A 169 -14.06 -8.80 7.47
CA GLN A 169 -15.31 -8.44 6.78
C GLN A 169 -15.02 -7.57 5.55
N THR A 170 -14.25 -6.50 5.73
CA THR A 170 -13.87 -5.60 4.62
C THR A 170 -13.07 -6.34 3.54
N TYR A 171 -12.15 -7.25 3.96
CA TYR A 171 -11.43 -8.09 3.02
C TYR A 171 -12.36 -9.01 2.22
N TRP A 172 -13.33 -9.64 2.88
CA TRP A 172 -14.29 -10.52 2.23
C TRP A 172 -15.13 -9.75 1.19
N GLU A 173 -15.63 -8.58 1.53
CA GLU A 173 -16.38 -7.70 0.62
C GLU A 173 -15.52 -7.29 -0.59
N THR A 174 -14.27 -6.93 -0.37
CA THR A 174 -13.31 -6.61 -1.42
C THR A 174 -13.13 -7.76 -2.42
N PHE A 175 -13.01 -9.00 -1.93
CA PHE A 175 -12.87 -10.17 -2.79
C PHE A 175 -14.18 -10.48 -3.53
N GLN A 176 -15.35 -10.27 -2.92
CA GLN A 176 -16.65 -10.41 -3.59
C GLN A 176 -16.78 -9.41 -4.75
N ASN A 177 -16.41 -8.14 -4.55
CA ASN A 177 -16.42 -7.11 -5.58
C ASN A 177 -15.47 -7.48 -6.74
N TYR A 178 -14.30 -8.04 -6.43
CA TYR A 178 -13.39 -8.55 -7.44
C TYR A 178 -14.03 -9.64 -8.30
N MET A 179 -14.60 -10.68 -7.68
CA MET A 179 -15.28 -11.74 -8.42
C MET A 179 -16.46 -11.20 -9.25
N GLN A 180 -17.24 -10.29 -8.71
CA GLN A 180 -18.38 -9.69 -9.38
C GLN A 180 -17.96 -8.88 -10.61
N ALA A 181 -16.89 -8.10 -10.52
CA ALA A 181 -16.33 -7.40 -11.68
C ALA A 181 -15.88 -8.36 -12.77
N LEU A 182 -15.24 -9.47 -12.42
CA LEU A 182 -14.82 -10.49 -13.36
C LEU A 182 -16.01 -11.20 -14.04
N GLU A 183 -17.08 -11.51 -13.28
CA GLU A 183 -18.32 -12.07 -13.80
C GLU A 183 -19.00 -11.12 -14.80
N ARG A 184 -19.12 -9.83 -14.45
CA ARG A 184 -19.65 -8.80 -15.37
C ARG A 184 -18.85 -8.71 -16.67
N ARG A 185 -17.51 -8.81 -16.58
CA ARG A 185 -16.66 -8.84 -17.79
C ARG A 185 -16.96 -10.02 -18.69
N LEU A 186 -17.15 -11.21 -18.12
CA LEU A 186 -17.52 -12.40 -18.91
C LEU A 186 -18.89 -12.27 -19.56
N GLU A 187 -19.87 -11.75 -18.82
CA GLU A 187 -21.23 -11.51 -19.33
C GLU A 187 -21.26 -10.53 -20.50
N THR A 188 -20.37 -9.55 -20.48
CA THR A 188 -20.23 -8.56 -21.58
C THR A 188 -19.22 -8.98 -22.66
N GLY A 189 -18.71 -10.21 -22.60
CA GLY A 189 -17.78 -10.74 -23.60
C GLY A 189 -16.34 -10.20 -23.49
N MET A 190 -15.98 -9.55 -22.39
CA MET A 190 -14.63 -9.04 -22.16
C MET A 190 -13.70 -10.15 -21.65
N THR A 191 -12.41 -10.01 -21.93
CA THR A 191 -11.38 -10.91 -21.39
C THR A 191 -11.10 -10.61 -19.93
N LEU A 192 -10.73 -11.65 -19.16
CA LEU A 192 -10.30 -11.49 -17.76
C LEU A 192 -8.81 -11.11 -17.62
N LYS A 193 -8.04 -11.19 -18.70
CA LYS A 193 -6.63 -10.77 -18.71
C LYS A 193 -6.48 -9.45 -19.45
N PRO A 194 -5.65 -8.54 -18.96
CA PRO A 194 -4.97 -8.50 -17.66
C PRO A 194 -5.78 -7.68 -16.64
N VAL A 195 -6.57 -8.28 -15.80
CA VAL A 195 -7.22 -7.60 -14.68
C VAL A 195 -6.67 -8.18 -13.39
N TYR A 196 -6.03 -7.35 -12.59
CA TYR A 196 -5.35 -7.77 -11.39
C TYR A 196 -5.77 -6.95 -10.17
N ALA A 197 -5.87 -7.60 -9.04
CA ALA A 197 -6.20 -6.96 -7.78
C ALA A 197 -5.27 -7.41 -6.65
N VAL A 198 -4.95 -6.47 -5.77
CA VAL A 198 -4.27 -6.68 -4.50
C VAL A 198 -5.15 -6.15 -3.39
N ALA A 199 -5.11 -6.77 -2.24
CA ALA A 199 -5.77 -6.35 -1.01
C ALA A 199 -4.69 -6.07 0.05
N SER A 200 -4.41 -4.81 0.33
CA SER A 200 -3.40 -4.39 1.30
C SER A 200 -4.00 -4.33 2.69
N PHE A 201 -3.58 -5.27 3.53
CA PHE A 201 -4.02 -5.46 4.90
C PHE A 201 -2.99 -4.87 5.85
N PHE A 202 -3.38 -3.85 6.60
CA PHE A 202 -2.49 -3.15 7.52
C PHE A 202 -2.57 -3.73 8.94
N LEU A 203 -1.42 -3.96 9.55
CA LEU A 203 -1.27 -4.73 10.78
C LEU A 203 -1.04 -3.84 12.00
N SER A 204 -0.03 -2.97 11.96
CA SER A 204 0.35 -2.15 13.11
C SER A 204 -0.77 -1.27 13.65
N PRO A 205 -1.62 -0.60 12.82
CA PRO A 205 -2.71 0.22 13.35
C PRO A 205 -3.73 -0.59 14.18
N VAL A 206 -3.91 -1.86 13.82
CA VAL A 206 -4.81 -2.76 14.57
C VAL A 206 -4.26 -3.05 15.96
N ASP A 207 -2.98 -3.43 16.06
CA ASP A 207 -2.37 -3.73 17.36
C ASP A 207 -2.23 -2.46 18.22
N GLU A 208 -1.88 -1.31 17.63
CA GLU A 208 -1.78 -0.01 18.32
C GLU A 208 -3.13 0.43 18.92
N ALA A 209 -4.19 0.34 18.14
CA ALA A 209 -5.54 0.68 18.63
C ALA A 209 -6.02 -0.28 19.72
N VAL A 210 -5.78 -1.59 19.56
CA VAL A 210 -6.09 -2.58 20.58
C VAL A 210 -5.28 -2.33 21.85
N GLU A 211 -3.99 -2.06 21.74
CA GLU A 211 -3.14 -1.72 22.89
C GLU A 211 -3.64 -0.50 23.65
N SER A 212 -4.02 0.57 22.94
CA SER A 212 -4.57 1.78 23.55
C SER A 212 -5.79 1.46 24.41
N VAL A 213 -6.74 0.69 23.87
CA VAL A 213 -7.95 0.27 24.60
C VAL A 213 -7.62 -0.67 25.78
N LEU A 214 -6.68 -1.61 25.58
CA LEU A 214 -6.27 -2.54 26.64
C LEU A 214 -5.59 -1.81 27.80
N ARG A 215 -4.70 -0.87 27.52
CA ARG A 215 -4.01 -0.07 28.57
C ARG A 215 -5.01 0.74 29.40
N GLN A 216 -6.00 1.34 28.78
CA GLN A 216 -7.06 2.06 29.49
C GLN A 216 -7.84 1.12 30.42
N ARG A 217 -8.25 -0.08 29.94
CA ARG A 217 -9.03 -1.05 30.74
C ARG A 217 -8.26 -1.71 31.85
N VAL A 218 -6.97 -1.94 31.66
CA VAL A 218 -6.08 -2.48 32.70
C VAL A 218 -5.95 -1.52 33.88
N SER A 219 -5.98 -0.21 33.62
CA SER A 219 -5.99 0.81 34.69
C SER A 219 -7.28 0.77 35.52
N GLU A 220 -8.40 0.31 34.94
CA GLU A 220 -9.72 0.27 35.58
C GLU A 220 -10.01 -1.06 36.32
N LYS A 221 -9.41 -2.19 35.90
CA LYS A 221 -9.73 -3.52 36.46
C LYS A 221 -8.50 -4.42 36.56
N ILE A 222 -7.98 -4.59 37.77
CA ILE A 222 -6.78 -5.41 38.08
C ILE A 222 -6.91 -6.88 37.64
N ASN A 223 -8.11 -7.47 37.66
CA ASN A 223 -8.33 -8.88 37.33
C ASN A 223 -8.23 -9.24 35.83
N SER A 224 -8.16 -8.24 34.95
CA SER A 224 -8.07 -8.44 33.48
C SER A 224 -6.64 -8.26 32.94
N ARG A 225 -5.69 -7.91 33.80
CA ARG A 225 -4.32 -7.55 33.38
C ARG A 225 -3.59 -8.67 32.65
N HIS A 226 -3.58 -9.86 33.19
CA HIS A 226 -2.89 -11.01 32.58
C HIS A 226 -3.50 -11.39 31.21
N GLN A 227 -4.82 -11.32 31.07
CA GLN A 227 -5.52 -11.59 29.81
C GLN A 227 -5.22 -10.49 28.76
N ALA A 228 -5.14 -9.24 29.18
CA ALA A 228 -4.80 -8.12 28.31
C ALA A 228 -3.35 -8.22 27.82
N GLU A 229 -2.41 -8.53 28.70
CA GLU A 229 -0.99 -8.71 28.36
C GLU A 229 -0.77 -9.82 27.30
N GLN A 230 -1.59 -10.89 27.31
CA GLN A 230 -1.53 -11.97 26.32
C GLN A 230 -2.02 -11.55 24.93
N LEU A 231 -2.75 -10.46 24.80
CA LEU A 231 -3.29 -9.97 23.52
C LEU A 231 -2.37 -8.95 22.85
N LEU A 232 -1.42 -8.36 23.57
CA LEU A 232 -0.52 -7.35 23.04
C LEU A 232 0.28 -7.87 21.84
N GLY A 233 0.16 -7.17 20.72
CA GLY A 233 0.83 -7.50 19.47
C GLY A 233 0.41 -8.86 18.86
N GLN A 234 -0.74 -9.41 19.20
CA GLN A 234 -1.23 -10.71 18.70
C GLN A 234 -2.51 -10.57 17.86
N VAL A 235 -3.25 -9.48 18.03
CA VAL A 235 -4.58 -9.34 17.44
C VAL A 235 -4.49 -9.10 15.93
N ALA A 236 -3.57 -8.28 15.46
CA ALA A 236 -3.36 -8.05 14.04
C ALA A 236 -2.99 -9.35 13.31
N ILE A 237 -2.05 -10.14 13.86
CA ILE A 237 -1.65 -11.45 13.30
C ILE A 237 -2.82 -12.43 13.29
N ALA A 238 -3.58 -12.48 14.37
CA ALA A 238 -4.76 -13.37 14.45
C ALA A 238 -5.80 -13.01 13.37
N ASN A 239 -6.11 -11.73 13.23
CA ASN A 239 -7.04 -11.20 12.24
C ASN A 239 -6.55 -11.47 10.80
N ALA A 240 -5.26 -11.22 10.50
CA ALA A 240 -4.64 -11.51 9.21
C ALA A 240 -4.72 -13.02 8.85
N ARG A 241 -4.48 -13.91 9.82
CA ARG A 241 -4.64 -15.37 9.61
C ARG A 241 -6.08 -15.77 9.29
N PHE A 242 -7.07 -15.10 9.86
CA PHE A 242 -8.47 -15.30 9.46
C PHE A 242 -8.76 -14.79 8.05
N ALA A 243 -8.22 -13.62 7.68
CA ALA A 243 -8.34 -13.10 6.32
C ALA A 243 -7.72 -14.08 5.31
N TYR A 244 -6.54 -14.62 5.60
CA TYR A 244 -5.91 -15.64 4.77
C TYR A 244 -6.71 -16.94 4.70
N ALA A 245 -7.28 -17.39 5.82
CA ALA A 245 -8.13 -18.57 5.81
C ALA A 245 -9.40 -18.38 4.95
N SER A 246 -10.00 -17.17 5.01
CA SER A 246 -11.10 -16.78 4.13
C SER A 246 -10.69 -16.77 2.66
N PHE A 247 -9.54 -16.17 2.35
CA PHE A 247 -8.95 -16.22 1.00
C PHE A 247 -8.85 -17.65 0.47
N ARG A 248 -8.28 -18.55 1.26
CA ARG A 248 -8.14 -19.97 0.88
C ARG A 248 -9.48 -20.64 0.62
N ALA A 249 -10.51 -20.32 1.38
CA ALA A 249 -11.87 -20.81 1.17
C ALA A 249 -12.50 -20.24 -0.10
N LEU A 250 -12.30 -18.95 -0.36
CA LEU A 250 -12.82 -18.27 -1.53
C LEU A 250 -12.23 -18.82 -2.83
N ILE A 251 -10.90 -19.03 -2.90
CA ILE A 251 -10.25 -19.60 -4.09
C ILE A 251 -10.53 -21.09 -4.28
N ALA A 252 -10.99 -21.79 -3.24
CA ALA A 252 -11.42 -23.17 -3.34
C ALA A 252 -12.92 -23.30 -3.72
N SER A 253 -13.65 -22.20 -3.86
CA SER A 253 -15.06 -22.21 -4.20
C SER A 253 -15.31 -22.54 -5.66
N GLU A 254 -16.47 -23.15 -5.96
CA GLU A 254 -16.88 -23.40 -7.36
C GLU A 254 -17.02 -22.12 -8.17
N ARG A 255 -17.45 -21.02 -7.51
CA ARG A 255 -17.57 -19.69 -8.12
C ARG A 255 -16.20 -19.23 -8.64
N TRP A 256 -15.16 -19.32 -7.80
CA TRP A 256 -13.80 -18.95 -8.19
C TRP A 256 -13.25 -19.87 -9.30
N HIS A 257 -13.41 -21.18 -9.18
CA HIS A 257 -12.92 -22.14 -10.18
C HIS A 257 -13.50 -21.88 -11.58
N ARG A 258 -14.75 -21.38 -11.68
CA ARG A 258 -15.31 -20.97 -12.99
C ARG A 258 -14.56 -19.78 -13.59
N LEU A 259 -14.21 -18.79 -12.78
CA LEU A 259 -13.45 -17.60 -13.20
C LEU A 259 -12.00 -17.98 -13.57
N GLU A 260 -11.35 -18.78 -12.74
CA GLU A 260 -9.98 -19.26 -12.96
C GLU A 260 -9.84 -20.02 -14.27
N LYS A 261 -10.77 -20.91 -14.63
CA LYS A 261 -10.82 -21.59 -15.93
C LYS A 261 -10.93 -20.61 -17.11
N LYS A 262 -11.40 -19.40 -16.90
CA LYS A 262 -11.49 -18.32 -17.90
C LYS A 262 -10.28 -17.38 -17.86
N GLY A 263 -9.29 -17.67 -17.00
CA GLY A 263 -8.02 -16.96 -16.91
C GLY A 263 -7.95 -15.90 -15.83
N ALA A 264 -8.89 -15.89 -14.86
CA ALA A 264 -8.78 -15.05 -13.68
C ALA A 264 -7.54 -15.43 -12.83
N ILE A 265 -6.93 -14.44 -12.22
CA ILE A 265 -5.80 -14.58 -11.29
C ILE A 265 -6.32 -14.22 -9.89
N PRO A 266 -5.99 -14.97 -8.82
CA PRO A 266 -6.48 -14.63 -7.49
C PRO A 266 -6.02 -13.24 -7.02
N GLN A 267 -6.91 -12.49 -6.38
CA GLN A 267 -6.53 -11.27 -5.66
C GLN A 267 -5.56 -11.65 -4.55
N ARG A 268 -4.36 -11.12 -4.56
CA ARG A 268 -3.35 -11.41 -3.53
C ARG A 268 -3.54 -10.51 -2.32
N ILE A 269 -3.14 -11.03 -1.15
CA ILE A 269 -3.13 -10.23 0.07
C ILE A 269 -1.73 -9.67 0.27
N ALA A 270 -1.62 -8.36 0.43
CA ALA A 270 -0.40 -7.69 0.84
C ALA A 270 -0.47 -7.38 2.34
N TRP A 271 0.54 -7.82 3.07
CA TRP A 271 0.72 -7.51 4.48
C TRP A 271 1.61 -6.30 4.61
N GLY A 272 1.10 -5.23 5.21
CA GLY A 272 1.83 -4.00 5.44
C GLY A 272 1.74 -3.55 6.90
N SER A 273 2.69 -2.75 7.33
CA SER A 273 2.60 -1.95 8.54
C SER A 273 2.36 -0.49 8.18
N SER A 274 1.85 0.30 9.13
CA SER A 274 1.71 1.73 8.92
C SER A 274 3.11 2.38 8.91
N THR A 275 3.32 3.36 8.04
CA THR A 275 4.52 4.20 8.01
C THR A 275 4.78 4.96 9.30
N PHE A 276 3.79 5.02 10.18
CA PHE A 276 3.87 5.72 11.47
C PHE A 276 4.29 4.79 12.63
N SER A 277 4.47 3.48 12.37
CA SER A 277 4.92 2.52 13.39
C SER A 277 6.41 2.72 13.71
N THR A 278 6.73 2.89 14.99
CA THR A 278 8.07 3.31 15.45
C THR A 278 8.99 2.17 15.89
N SER A 279 8.59 0.88 15.80
CA SER A 279 9.42 -0.21 16.30
C SER A 279 9.71 -1.29 15.25
N GLN A 280 10.97 -1.37 14.81
CA GLN A 280 11.45 -2.41 13.87
C GLN A 280 11.23 -3.85 14.38
N SER A 281 11.34 -4.08 15.69
CA SER A 281 11.14 -5.41 16.28
C SER A 281 9.72 -5.95 16.13
N SER A 282 8.72 -5.08 15.98
CA SER A 282 7.33 -5.49 15.72
C SER A 282 7.11 -5.88 14.26
N GLU A 283 7.84 -5.28 13.33
CA GLU A 283 7.69 -5.55 11.89
C GLU A 283 8.14 -6.95 11.51
N PHE A 284 9.30 -7.41 11.99
CA PHE A 284 9.76 -8.79 11.77
C PHE A 284 8.74 -9.82 12.25
N LYS A 285 8.13 -9.58 13.40
CA LYS A 285 7.09 -10.45 13.95
C LYS A 285 5.91 -10.59 13.00
N TYR A 286 5.48 -9.49 12.34
CA TYR A 286 4.41 -9.56 11.35
C TYR A 286 4.85 -10.32 10.11
N ILE A 287 6.03 -10.00 9.57
CA ILE A 287 6.57 -10.65 8.37
C ILE A 287 6.67 -12.16 8.61
N GLU A 288 7.42 -12.58 9.63
CA GLU A 288 7.68 -13.99 9.96
C GLU A 288 6.40 -14.78 10.29
N SER A 289 5.38 -14.12 10.86
CA SER A 289 4.12 -14.77 11.21
C SER A 289 3.17 -14.99 10.04
N LEU A 290 3.38 -14.35 8.89
CA LEU A 290 2.43 -14.28 7.79
C LEU A 290 3.02 -14.69 6.44
N ILE A 291 4.08 -15.49 6.44
CA ILE A 291 4.69 -16.02 5.22
C ILE A 291 3.85 -17.16 4.65
N GLY A 292 3.49 -17.06 3.37
CA GLY A 292 2.79 -18.12 2.66
C GLY A 292 2.36 -17.80 1.24
N PRO A 293 1.83 -18.80 0.50
CA PRO A 293 1.48 -18.66 -0.90
C PRO A 293 0.40 -17.60 -1.17
N TYR A 294 0.50 -16.93 -2.30
CA TYR A 294 -0.41 -15.87 -2.75
C TYR A 294 -0.42 -14.63 -1.85
N THR A 295 0.64 -14.41 -1.07
CA THR A 295 0.79 -13.22 -0.25
C THR A 295 1.93 -12.33 -0.76
N ILE A 296 1.91 -11.10 -0.31
CA ILE A 296 2.92 -10.08 -0.57
C ILE A 296 3.35 -9.55 0.80
N SER A 297 4.64 -9.47 1.05
CA SER A 297 5.18 -8.72 2.19
C SER A 297 5.60 -7.34 1.72
N LEU A 298 4.93 -6.33 2.25
CA LEU A 298 5.20 -4.93 1.96
C LEU A 298 6.10 -4.39 3.07
N MET A 299 7.33 -3.99 2.73
CA MET A 299 8.36 -3.59 3.68
C MET A 299 8.94 -2.24 3.31
N GLN A 300 9.21 -1.41 4.31
CA GLN A 300 10.07 -0.24 4.14
C GLN A 300 11.51 -0.67 3.86
N GLU A 301 12.30 0.20 3.25
CA GLU A 301 13.69 -0.06 2.87
C GLU A 301 14.54 -0.58 4.05
N VAL A 302 14.48 0.12 5.17
CA VAL A 302 15.25 -0.24 6.38
C VAL A 302 14.83 -1.61 6.94
N THR A 303 13.53 -1.91 6.90
CA THR A 303 13.00 -3.20 7.35
C THR A 303 13.41 -4.32 6.40
N ALA A 304 13.38 -4.06 5.09
CA ALA A 304 13.76 -5.04 4.07
C ALA A 304 15.24 -5.41 4.19
N ASP A 305 16.14 -4.44 4.38
CA ASP A 305 17.56 -4.69 4.55
C ASP A 305 17.85 -5.48 5.83
N ALA A 306 17.26 -5.08 6.95
CA ALA A 306 17.40 -5.80 8.21
C ALA A 306 16.82 -7.22 8.15
N PHE A 307 15.67 -7.41 7.46
CA PHE A 307 15.08 -8.74 7.29
C PHE A 307 15.91 -9.63 6.35
N ASP A 308 16.59 -9.04 5.37
CA ASP A 308 17.48 -9.80 4.47
C ASP A 308 18.71 -10.36 5.20
N ASP A 309 19.16 -9.68 6.26
CA ASP A 309 20.27 -10.11 7.10
C ASP A 309 19.85 -11.14 8.17
N ASP A 310 18.77 -10.89 8.91
CA ASP A 310 18.44 -11.59 10.16
C ASP A 310 17.06 -12.27 10.18
N GLY A 311 16.25 -12.19 9.11
CA GLY A 311 14.88 -12.71 9.08
C GLY A 311 14.77 -14.24 9.09
N ASP A 312 13.74 -14.79 9.70
CA ASP A 312 13.36 -16.21 9.61
C ASP A 312 12.31 -16.45 8.53
N VAL A 313 12.64 -17.24 7.53
CA VAL A 313 11.76 -17.56 6.41
C VAL A 313 11.21 -18.97 6.52
N SER A 314 10.06 -19.09 7.16
CA SER A 314 9.31 -20.34 7.25
C SER A 314 7.82 -20.13 6.95
N ALA A 315 7.16 -21.07 6.26
CA ALA A 315 5.73 -20.98 5.98
C ALA A 315 4.91 -20.95 7.27
N SER A 316 4.31 -19.82 7.61
CA SER A 316 3.75 -19.54 8.94
C SER A 316 2.30 -19.07 8.94
N VAL A 317 1.81 -18.46 7.86
CA VAL A 317 0.46 -17.86 7.81
C VAL A 317 -0.69 -18.85 8.11
N GLN A 318 -0.49 -20.13 7.78
CA GLN A 318 -1.49 -21.18 8.04
C GLN A 318 -1.37 -21.83 9.42
N GLN A 319 -0.30 -21.51 10.15
CA GLN A 319 -0.03 -22.09 11.47
C GLN A 319 -0.89 -21.44 12.55
N GLN A 320 -0.97 -22.10 13.71
CA GLN A 320 -1.55 -21.55 14.94
C GLN A 320 -3.03 -21.03 14.81
N ARG A 321 -3.86 -21.63 13.96
CA ARG A 321 -5.30 -21.26 13.82
C ARG A 321 -6.06 -21.29 15.15
N LYS A 322 -5.75 -22.25 16.03
CA LYS A 322 -6.38 -22.35 17.36
C LYS A 322 -5.99 -21.15 18.23
N VAL A 323 -4.72 -20.73 18.17
CA VAL A 323 -4.23 -19.55 18.90
C VAL A 323 -4.92 -18.30 18.37
N ALA A 324 -4.99 -18.12 17.05
CA ALA A 324 -5.68 -16.98 16.44
C ALA A 324 -7.14 -16.90 16.90
N ARG A 325 -7.86 -18.03 16.91
CA ARG A 325 -9.24 -18.07 17.42
C ARG A 325 -9.31 -17.68 18.89
N SER A 326 -8.46 -18.26 19.75
CA SER A 326 -8.42 -17.92 21.17
C SER A 326 -8.13 -16.43 21.40
N THR A 327 -7.26 -15.84 20.60
CA THR A 327 -6.93 -14.39 20.65
C THR A 327 -8.19 -13.55 20.39
N MET A 328 -8.91 -13.81 19.30
CA MET A 328 -10.12 -13.06 18.96
C MET A 328 -11.26 -13.30 19.97
N ASP A 329 -11.42 -14.54 20.46
CA ASP A 329 -12.41 -14.86 21.50
C ASP A 329 -12.09 -14.13 22.82
N ASN A 330 -10.84 -14.04 23.20
CA ASN A 330 -10.39 -13.32 24.41
C ASN A 330 -10.58 -11.81 24.27
N LEU A 331 -10.31 -11.24 23.10
CA LEU A 331 -10.59 -9.84 22.80
C LEU A 331 -12.09 -9.53 23.03
N LYS A 332 -12.96 -10.38 22.51
CA LYS A 332 -14.42 -10.26 22.67
C LYS A 332 -14.84 -10.40 24.15
N LYS A 333 -14.24 -11.34 24.92
CA LYS A 333 -14.51 -11.49 26.36
C LYS A 333 -14.15 -10.25 27.18
N LEU A 334 -13.11 -9.53 26.76
CA LEU A 334 -12.75 -8.24 27.34
C LEU A 334 -13.71 -7.11 26.92
N GLY A 335 -14.75 -7.42 26.14
CA GLY A 335 -15.75 -6.46 25.70
C GLY A 335 -15.22 -5.47 24.66
N ILE A 336 -14.16 -5.82 23.93
CA ILE A 336 -13.66 -5.00 22.82
C ILE A 336 -14.41 -5.41 21.56
N ASN A 337 -15.16 -4.47 21.00
CA ASN A 337 -15.83 -4.65 19.71
C ASN A 337 -14.86 -4.32 18.59
N PHE A 338 -14.42 -5.34 17.86
CA PHE A 338 -13.44 -5.19 16.80
C PHE A 338 -13.95 -4.39 15.60
N ASP A 339 -15.25 -4.50 15.28
CA ASP A 339 -15.83 -3.76 14.14
C ASP A 339 -15.88 -2.25 14.42
N THR A 340 -16.24 -1.87 15.66
CA THR A 340 -16.19 -0.46 16.09
C THR A 340 -14.77 0.08 16.06
N LEU A 341 -13.81 -0.71 16.56
CA LEU A 341 -12.40 -0.34 16.54
C LEU A 341 -11.88 -0.15 15.12
N ASN A 342 -12.27 -1.02 14.22
CA ASN A 342 -11.91 -0.99 12.82
C ASN A 342 -12.36 0.31 12.10
N SER A 343 -13.58 0.79 12.40
CA SER A 343 -14.07 2.06 11.87
C SER A 343 -13.23 3.24 12.37
N ILE A 344 -12.85 3.24 13.65
CA ILE A 344 -11.99 4.29 14.23
C ILE A 344 -10.62 4.28 13.56
N ILE A 345 -9.99 3.12 13.40
CA ILE A 345 -8.68 2.98 12.74
C ILE A 345 -8.76 3.53 11.31
N MET A 346 -9.82 3.21 10.56
CA MET A 346 -10.02 3.70 9.20
C MET A 346 -10.03 5.22 9.15
N ASP A 347 -10.86 5.85 10.00
CA ASP A 347 -11.00 7.31 10.03
C ASP A 347 -9.69 8.00 10.45
N GLU A 348 -8.97 7.46 11.42
CA GLU A 348 -7.66 7.96 11.86
C GLU A 348 -6.61 7.87 10.73
N CYS A 349 -6.48 6.72 10.07
CA CYS A 349 -5.53 6.54 8.97
C CYS A 349 -5.84 7.45 7.77
N ILE A 350 -7.12 7.66 7.44
CA ILE A 350 -7.53 8.59 6.38
C ILE A 350 -7.14 10.02 6.77
N LYS A 351 -7.42 10.44 8.00
CA LYS A 351 -7.08 11.78 8.50
C LYS A 351 -5.57 12.02 8.46
N GLU A 352 -4.77 11.07 8.95
CA GLU A 352 -3.30 11.16 8.90
C GLU A 352 -2.78 11.28 7.46
N SER A 353 -3.38 10.52 6.54
CA SER A 353 -3.03 10.58 5.12
C SER A 353 -3.38 11.94 4.49
N ILE A 354 -4.53 12.54 4.87
CA ILE A 354 -4.93 13.89 4.44
C ILE A 354 -3.94 14.93 4.98
N ASP A 355 -3.66 14.89 6.28
CA ASP A 355 -2.74 15.83 6.93
C ASP A 355 -1.34 15.78 6.30
N LEU A 356 -0.87 14.60 5.96
CA LEU A 356 0.42 14.39 5.30
C LEU A 356 0.41 14.91 3.86
N HIS A 357 -0.64 14.64 3.10
CA HIS A 357 -0.77 15.16 1.75
C HIS A 357 -0.78 16.68 1.73
N ASP A 358 -1.53 17.32 2.63
CA ASP A 358 -1.59 18.78 2.75
C ASP A 358 -0.24 19.38 3.13
N LYS A 359 0.52 18.73 4.00
CA LYS A 359 1.91 19.13 4.32
C LYS A 359 2.80 19.01 3.09
N THR A 360 2.64 17.96 2.29
CA THR A 360 3.42 17.74 1.06
C THR A 360 3.16 18.85 0.04
N ILE A 361 1.90 19.20 -0.17
CA ILE A 361 1.51 20.29 -1.11
C ILE A 361 2.05 21.64 -0.65
N ARG A 362 1.99 21.94 0.65
CA ARG A 362 2.58 23.18 1.22
C ARG A 362 4.08 23.23 1.03
N LEU A 363 4.80 22.14 1.36
CA LEU A 363 6.25 22.06 1.18
C LEU A 363 6.65 22.25 -0.28
N LEU A 364 5.92 21.65 -1.21
CA LEU A 364 6.15 21.81 -2.64
C LEU A 364 5.93 23.26 -3.09
N ALA A 365 4.89 23.93 -2.58
CA ALA A 365 4.62 25.33 -2.88
C ALA A 365 5.72 26.25 -2.34
N ASP A 366 6.18 26.02 -1.12
CA ASP A 366 7.26 26.81 -0.49
C ASP A 366 8.58 26.66 -1.27
N ARG A 367 8.93 25.43 -1.66
CA ARG A 367 10.13 25.17 -2.48
C ARG A 367 10.04 25.83 -3.87
N ALA A 368 8.90 25.71 -4.54
CA ALA A 368 8.68 26.34 -5.84
C ALA A 368 8.80 27.88 -5.76
N ALA A 369 8.24 28.50 -4.71
CA ALA A 369 8.33 29.94 -4.47
C ALA A 369 9.77 30.38 -4.18
N ALA A 370 10.53 29.64 -3.39
CA ALA A 370 11.93 29.93 -3.08
C ALA A 370 12.81 29.90 -4.34
N MET A 371 12.59 28.95 -5.24
CA MET A 371 13.33 28.83 -6.50
C MET A 371 13.02 29.96 -7.48
N CYS A 372 11.76 30.41 -7.59
CA CYS A 372 11.41 31.56 -8.41
C CYS A 372 12.06 32.87 -7.92
N ASN A 373 12.20 33.04 -6.59
CA ASN A 373 12.80 34.24 -6.01
C ASN A 373 14.31 34.28 -6.19
N SER A 374 15.02 33.14 -6.21
CA SER A 374 16.46 33.08 -6.45
C SER A 374 16.83 33.50 -7.87
N ASP A 375 16.03 33.17 -8.88
CA ASP A 375 16.25 33.59 -10.27
C ASP A 375 16.05 35.09 -10.46
N SER A 376 15.17 35.74 -9.70
CA SER A 376 14.95 37.19 -9.77
C SER A 376 16.13 38.00 -9.19
N VAL A 377 16.90 37.44 -8.26
CA VAL A 377 18.08 38.08 -7.65
C VAL A 377 19.31 37.99 -8.56
N ILE A 378 19.43 36.90 -9.32
CA ILE A 378 20.60 36.71 -10.26
C ILE A 378 20.41 37.52 -11.54
N GLY A 379 19.18 37.81 -11.97
CA GLY A 379 18.88 38.63 -13.16
C GLY A 379 19.01 40.12 -12.97
N GLY A 380 19.22 40.63 -11.75
CA GLY A 380 19.24 42.05 -11.38
C GLY A 380 20.61 42.74 -11.42
N SER A 381 21.73 42.05 -11.74
CA SER A 381 23.06 42.65 -11.76
C SER A 381 23.59 42.80 -13.19
N THR A 382 23.82 44.07 -13.55
CA THR A 382 24.55 44.61 -14.70
C THR A 382 23.75 45.00 -15.95
N ARG A 383 23.15 46.18 -15.92
CA ARG A 383 23.30 47.14 -17.05
C ARG A 383 23.65 48.54 -16.50
N HIS A 384 24.90 48.73 -16.16
CA HIS A 384 25.47 50.07 -16.16
C HIS A 384 25.89 50.41 -17.59
N TYR A 385 25.03 51.11 -18.30
CA TYR A 385 25.48 51.95 -19.42
C TYR A 385 26.14 53.18 -18.82
N LYS A 386 27.43 53.39 -19.11
CA LYS A 386 28.09 54.69 -19.00
C LYS A 386 28.02 55.36 -20.37
N PRO A 387 27.86 56.72 -20.35
CA PRO A 387 27.66 57.51 -21.55
C PRO A 387 28.90 57.64 -22.46
#